data_4417d51918af09697ef8edea0ec43233
#
_entry.id   4417d51918af09697ef8edea0ec43233
#
_cell.length_a   1.000
_cell.length_b   1.000
_cell.length_c   1.000
_cell.angle_alpha   90.00
_cell.angle_beta   90.00
_cell.angle_gamma   90.00
#
_symmetry.space_group_name_H-M   'P 1'
#
loop_
_entity.id
_entity.type
_entity.pdbx_description
1 polymer ?
#
loop_
_entity_poly.entity_id
_entity_poly.type
_entity_poly.pdbx_seq_one_letter_code
_entity_poly.pdbx_strand_id
1 'polypeptide(L)'
;MKNLILIFLATLTLSCCDKDEDKTPLEQLPPATTTGANTAGCLLNGQAFLPKGSSQFGPTLSCFYQRDQSGYHLGLSIVEKGSNENKSVNISTNPLQLVENTTYNLAEQTNNGSSYNSNFGEFWITSNIVNAIQYTTTATVTGELKTTKLNTQLKIISGTFWYDAINSDGEKVEIREGRFDMRYVN
;
A
#
# COMPACT_ATOMS: atom_id res chain seq x y z
N MET A 1 36.91 46.33 3.30
CA MET A 1 35.52 45.89 3.55
C MET A 1 34.86 45.09 2.39
N LYS A 2 35.40 45.17 1.15
CA LYS A 2 34.86 44.39 0.01
C LYS A 2 35.16 42.89 0.06
N ASN A 3 36.23 42.46 0.71
CA ASN A 3 36.62 41.05 0.73
C ASN A 3 35.94 40.21 1.86
N LEU A 4 35.27 40.85 2.80
CA LEU A 4 34.60 40.17 3.89
C LEU A 4 33.22 39.64 3.49
N ILE A 5 32.58 40.25 2.48
CA ILE A 5 31.25 39.88 1.97
C ILE A 5 31.34 38.62 1.08
N LEU A 6 32.49 38.42 0.40
CA LEU A 6 32.65 37.27 -0.49
C LEU A 6 32.82 35.94 0.27
N ILE A 7 33.35 35.99 1.50
CA ILE A 7 33.55 34.79 2.33
C ILE A 7 32.23 34.31 2.96
N PHE A 8 31.29 35.24 3.23
CA PHE A 8 29.99 34.87 3.81
C PHE A 8 29.01 34.23 2.85
N LEU A 9 29.20 34.45 1.54
CA LEU A 9 28.34 33.86 0.50
C LEU A 9 28.76 32.43 0.12
N ALA A 10 29.99 32.02 0.43
CA ALA A 10 30.52 30.69 0.12
C ALA A 10 30.16 29.61 1.15
N THR A 11 29.60 29.97 2.30
CA THR A 11 29.25 29.01 3.36
C THR A 11 27.80 28.51 3.33
N LEU A 12 26.98 28.97 2.38
CA LEU A 12 25.56 28.61 2.29
C LEU A 12 25.25 27.46 1.31
N THR A 13 26.25 26.86 0.69
CA THR A 13 26.02 25.83 -0.34
C THR A 13 26.39 24.40 0.08
N LEU A 14 26.63 24.12 1.36
CA LEU A 14 27.02 22.79 1.85
C LEU A 14 25.97 22.13 2.76
N SER A 15 24.68 22.30 2.45
CA SER A 15 23.60 21.60 3.17
C SER A 15 22.66 20.90 2.20
N CYS A 16 23.18 20.06 1.34
CA CYS A 16 22.37 19.09 0.63
C CYS A 16 23.12 17.75 0.66
N CYS A 17 23.10 17.11 1.83
CA CYS A 17 23.41 15.71 1.95
C CYS A 17 22.06 15.04 2.21
N ASP A 18 21.52 14.35 1.21
CA ASP A 18 20.35 13.50 1.36
C ASP A 18 20.68 12.41 2.37
N LYS A 19 20.15 12.60 3.60
CA LYS A 19 20.27 11.65 4.71
C LYS A 19 19.18 10.57 4.65
N ASP A 20 18.87 10.05 3.48
CA ASP A 20 17.90 8.94 3.39
C ASP A 20 18.52 7.59 3.75
N GLU A 21 19.86 7.47 3.75
CA GLU A 21 20.55 6.24 4.13
C GLU A 21 20.48 5.89 5.63
N ASP A 22 20.15 6.86 6.48
CA ASP A 22 20.08 6.68 7.94
C ASP A 22 18.66 6.41 8.47
N LYS A 23 17.63 6.44 7.61
CA LYS A 23 16.25 6.22 8.03
C LYS A 23 15.95 4.76 8.29
N THR A 24 15.35 4.47 9.44
CA THR A 24 14.79 3.14 9.68
C THR A 24 13.69 2.81 8.66
N PRO A 25 13.39 1.52 8.39
CA PRO A 25 12.31 1.15 7.48
C PRO A 25 10.97 1.81 7.81
N LEU A 26 10.65 1.99 9.08
CA LEU A 26 9.43 2.66 9.52
C LEU A 26 9.40 4.17 9.19
N GLU A 27 10.53 4.84 9.30
CA GLU A 27 10.67 6.28 8.99
C GLU A 27 10.62 6.58 7.48
N GLN A 28 10.84 5.57 6.64
CA GLN A 28 10.70 5.68 5.20
C GLN A 28 9.22 5.67 4.74
N LEU A 29 8.31 5.16 5.57
CA LEU A 29 6.90 5.11 5.21
C LEU A 29 6.27 6.52 5.19
N PRO A 30 5.31 6.77 4.28
CA PRO A 30 4.60 8.05 4.27
C PRO A 30 3.83 8.26 5.58
N PRO A 31 3.61 9.51 6.03
CA PRO A 31 2.79 9.77 7.20
C PRO A 31 1.36 9.29 6.99
N ALA A 32 0.70 8.84 8.08
CA ALA A 32 -0.70 8.50 8.06
C ALA A 32 -1.55 9.78 8.04
N THR A 33 -1.95 10.22 6.85
CA THR A 33 -2.79 11.40 6.62
C THR A 33 -4.21 11.01 6.20
N THR A 34 -5.12 11.99 6.09
CA THR A 34 -6.53 11.79 5.73
C THR A 34 -7.01 12.84 4.74
N THR A 35 -6.11 13.32 3.88
CA THR A 35 -6.32 14.46 2.98
C THR A 35 -6.47 14.07 1.51
N GLY A 36 -6.29 12.79 1.18
CA GLY A 36 -6.22 12.29 -0.19
C GLY A 36 -4.89 12.65 -0.84
N ALA A 37 -3.78 12.47 -0.08
CA ALA A 37 -2.43 12.79 -0.52
C ALA A 37 -1.91 11.85 -1.63
N ASN A 38 -2.62 10.77 -1.94
CA ASN A 38 -2.23 9.70 -2.86
C ASN A 38 -0.90 9.06 -2.45
N THR A 39 -0.81 8.68 -1.18
CA THR A 39 0.34 8.00 -0.60
C THR A 39 -0.08 6.67 0.01
N ALA A 40 0.77 5.67 -0.09
CA ALA A 40 0.64 4.40 0.63
C ALA A 40 2.01 3.74 0.80
N GLY A 41 2.10 2.86 1.77
CA GLY A 41 3.28 2.04 2.03
C GLY A 41 3.07 1.13 3.23
N CYS A 42 3.94 0.16 3.38
CA CYS A 42 3.94 -0.78 4.50
C CYS A 42 5.35 -1.31 4.77
N LEU A 43 5.50 -2.11 5.82
CA LEU A 43 6.67 -2.96 6.00
C LEU A 43 6.35 -4.36 5.45
N LEU A 44 7.15 -4.83 4.51
CA LEU A 44 7.16 -6.21 4.03
C LEU A 44 8.34 -6.94 4.68
N ASN A 45 8.05 -7.91 5.56
CA ASN A 45 9.06 -8.63 6.32
C ASN A 45 10.06 -7.67 7.02
N GLY A 46 9.54 -6.57 7.58
CA GLY A 46 10.33 -5.56 8.30
C GLY A 46 11.04 -4.52 7.41
N GLN A 47 11.01 -4.65 6.08
CA GLN A 47 11.59 -3.69 5.15
C GLN A 47 10.52 -2.76 4.56
N ALA A 48 10.87 -1.49 4.32
CA ALA A 48 9.95 -0.53 3.73
C ALA A 48 9.55 -0.95 2.30
N PHE A 49 8.26 -1.04 2.06
CA PHE A 49 7.65 -1.34 0.76
C PHE A 49 6.82 -0.14 0.32
N LEU A 50 7.27 0.49 -0.75
CA LEU A 50 6.71 1.73 -1.28
C LEU A 50 6.39 1.60 -2.78
N PRO A 51 5.41 2.37 -3.30
CA PRO A 51 5.20 2.44 -4.75
C PRO A 51 6.49 2.92 -5.42
N LYS A 52 7.01 2.12 -6.36
CA LYS A 52 8.29 2.39 -7.02
C LYS A 52 8.28 1.94 -8.47
N GLY A 53 9.04 2.64 -9.31
CA GLY A 53 9.26 2.29 -10.70
C GLY A 53 8.43 3.14 -11.67
N SER A 54 8.61 2.88 -12.98
CA SER A 54 7.94 3.64 -14.04
C SER A 54 6.46 3.29 -14.15
N SER A 55 5.61 4.31 -14.31
CA SER A 55 4.18 4.13 -14.59
C SER A 55 3.85 3.78 -16.03
N GLN A 56 4.86 3.59 -16.90
CA GLN A 56 4.65 3.31 -18.33
C GLN A 56 3.76 2.09 -18.60
N PHE A 57 3.79 1.09 -17.71
CA PHE A 57 2.97 -0.12 -17.80
C PHE A 57 1.95 -0.21 -16.66
N GLY A 58 1.22 0.89 -16.42
CA GLY A 58 0.22 1.01 -15.37
C GLY A 58 0.73 1.70 -14.09
N PRO A 59 -0.18 2.09 -13.19
CA PRO A 59 0.18 2.81 -11.98
C PRO A 59 0.97 1.92 -11.00
N THR A 60 1.83 2.54 -10.19
CA THR A 60 2.50 1.90 -9.06
C THR A 60 1.68 1.98 -7.77
N LEU A 61 0.65 2.82 -7.77
CA LEU A 61 -0.29 2.97 -6.67
C LEU A 61 -1.68 3.20 -7.24
N SER A 62 -2.65 2.39 -6.83
CA SER A 62 -4.04 2.53 -7.26
C SER A 62 -5.01 2.22 -6.13
N CYS A 63 -6.14 2.89 -6.15
CA CYS A 63 -7.24 2.65 -5.22
C CYS A 63 -8.57 2.88 -5.95
N PHE A 64 -9.47 1.91 -5.85
CA PHE A 64 -10.86 2.08 -6.23
C PHE A 64 -11.78 1.76 -5.04
N TYR A 65 -12.90 2.44 -4.96
CA TYR A 65 -13.99 2.11 -4.06
C TYR A 65 -15.29 2.38 -4.81
N GLN A 66 -15.92 1.32 -5.25
CA GLN A 66 -17.09 1.37 -6.14
C GLN A 66 -18.22 0.54 -5.60
N ARG A 67 -19.43 0.83 -6.08
CA ARG A 67 -20.63 0.03 -5.82
C ARG A 67 -21.17 -0.54 -7.12
N ASP A 68 -21.47 -1.82 -7.11
CA ASP A 68 -22.22 -2.49 -8.16
C ASP A 68 -23.47 -3.20 -7.62
N GLN A 69 -24.02 -4.16 -8.36
CA GLN A 69 -25.21 -4.92 -7.96
C GLN A 69 -24.98 -5.83 -6.74
N SER A 70 -23.73 -6.28 -6.52
CA SER A 70 -23.35 -7.13 -5.41
C SER A 70 -23.04 -6.35 -4.12
N GLY A 71 -22.74 -5.06 -4.23
CA GLY A 71 -22.44 -4.21 -3.08
C GLY A 71 -21.26 -3.27 -3.31
N TYR A 72 -20.55 -2.93 -2.24
CA TYR A 72 -19.37 -2.07 -2.29
C TYR A 72 -18.07 -2.91 -2.37
N HIS A 73 -17.11 -2.43 -3.13
CA HIS A 73 -15.83 -3.09 -3.37
C HIS A 73 -14.68 -2.09 -3.20
N LEU A 74 -13.72 -2.43 -2.36
CA LEU A 74 -12.44 -1.74 -2.28
C LEU A 74 -11.36 -2.57 -2.98
N GLY A 75 -10.52 -1.93 -3.76
CA GLY A 75 -9.22 -2.45 -4.18
C GLY A 75 -8.14 -1.41 -3.95
N LEU A 76 -7.13 -1.76 -3.18
CA LEU A 76 -5.90 -0.99 -2.99
C LEU A 76 -4.73 -1.83 -3.49
N SER A 77 -3.86 -1.23 -4.30
CA SER A 77 -2.66 -1.89 -4.80
C SER A 77 -1.46 -0.96 -4.70
N ILE A 78 -0.40 -1.46 -4.06
CA ILE A 78 0.91 -0.83 -3.96
C ILE A 78 1.88 -1.71 -4.74
N VAL A 79 2.55 -1.16 -5.76
CA VAL A 79 3.42 -1.93 -6.67
C VAL A 79 4.83 -1.36 -6.66
N GLU A 80 5.80 -2.23 -6.41
CA GLU A 80 7.20 -2.00 -6.68
C GLU A 80 7.58 -2.71 -7.99
N LYS A 81 7.94 -1.91 -9.01
CA LYS A 81 8.37 -2.42 -10.32
C LYS A 81 9.89 -2.47 -10.38
N GLY A 82 10.41 -3.67 -10.52
CA GLY A 82 11.82 -3.93 -10.74
C GLY A 82 12.12 -4.26 -12.21
N SER A 83 13.40 -4.46 -12.54
CA SER A 83 13.83 -4.82 -13.89
C SER A 83 13.47 -6.26 -14.27
N ASN A 84 13.48 -7.17 -13.31
CA ASN A 84 13.25 -8.61 -13.54
C ASN A 84 11.95 -9.11 -12.93
N GLU A 85 11.48 -8.47 -11.85
CA GLU A 85 10.26 -8.85 -11.14
C GLU A 85 9.52 -7.60 -10.65
N ASN A 86 8.21 -7.73 -10.56
CA ASN A 86 7.36 -6.77 -9.89
C ASN A 86 6.80 -7.41 -8.62
N LYS A 87 6.67 -6.61 -7.58
CA LYS A 87 6.04 -7.01 -6.31
C LYS A 87 4.82 -6.14 -6.09
N SER A 88 3.75 -6.71 -5.55
CA SER A 88 2.58 -5.92 -5.17
C SER A 88 1.98 -6.38 -3.86
N VAL A 89 1.61 -5.40 -3.04
CA VAL A 89 0.81 -5.56 -1.83
C VAL A 89 -0.58 -5.06 -2.14
N ASN A 90 -1.59 -5.91 -1.94
CA ASN A 90 -2.97 -5.64 -2.31
C ASN A 90 -3.91 -5.89 -1.14
N ILE A 91 -4.98 -5.09 -1.09
CA ILE A 91 -6.13 -5.30 -0.20
C ILE A 91 -7.38 -5.25 -1.06
N SER A 92 -8.25 -6.22 -0.87
CA SER A 92 -9.55 -6.31 -1.53
C SER A 92 -10.67 -6.57 -0.53
N THR A 93 -11.81 -5.90 -0.72
CA THR A 93 -13.05 -6.21 0.00
C THR A 93 -14.19 -6.45 -0.98
N ASN A 94 -15.07 -7.45 -0.69
CA ASN A 94 -16.16 -7.82 -1.59
C ASN A 94 -17.24 -8.69 -0.89
N PRO A 95 -18.53 -8.31 -0.85
CA PRO A 95 -18.98 -6.93 -0.82
C PRO A 95 -18.88 -6.37 0.61
N LEU A 96 -18.35 -5.17 0.76
CA LEU A 96 -18.25 -4.54 2.08
C LEU A 96 -18.42 -3.03 2.00
N GLN A 97 -19.50 -2.51 2.57
CA GLN A 97 -19.62 -1.09 2.77
C GLN A 97 -18.73 -0.64 3.93
N LEU A 98 -17.69 0.12 3.59
CA LEU A 98 -16.77 0.65 4.58
C LEU A 98 -17.40 1.79 5.38
N VAL A 99 -17.03 1.87 6.65
CA VAL A 99 -17.47 2.91 7.59
C VAL A 99 -16.23 3.53 8.23
N GLU A 100 -16.21 4.84 8.35
CA GLU A 100 -15.12 5.57 8.97
C GLU A 100 -14.90 5.10 10.43
N ASN A 101 -13.62 5.01 10.85
CA ASN A 101 -13.19 4.53 12.17
C ASN A 101 -13.58 3.08 12.51
N THR A 102 -13.76 2.24 11.49
CA THR A 102 -14.13 0.82 11.67
C THR A 102 -12.98 -0.08 11.22
N THR A 103 -12.78 -1.16 11.96
CA THR A 103 -11.82 -2.22 11.65
C THR A 103 -12.53 -3.44 11.09
N TYR A 104 -11.95 -4.03 10.04
CA TYR A 104 -12.45 -5.19 9.33
C TYR A 104 -11.38 -6.27 9.31
N ASN A 105 -11.78 -7.51 9.49
CA ASN A 105 -10.90 -8.65 9.39
C ASN A 105 -10.57 -8.95 7.91
N LEU A 106 -9.28 -9.19 7.63
CA LEU A 106 -8.81 -9.72 6.35
C LEU A 106 -8.51 -11.21 6.55
N ALA A 107 -9.23 -12.06 5.83
CA ALA A 107 -9.16 -13.49 5.99
C ALA A 107 -9.16 -14.20 4.62
N GLU A 108 -9.92 -15.27 4.48
CA GLU A 108 -9.94 -16.09 3.29
C GLU A 108 -10.78 -15.46 2.17
N GLN A 109 -10.29 -15.56 0.95
CA GLN A 109 -11.09 -15.34 -0.25
C GLN A 109 -12.04 -16.53 -0.46
N THR A 110 -13.32 -16.34 -0.17
CA THR A 110 -14.32 -17.39 -0.40
C THR A 110 -15.04 -17.20 -1.73
N ASN A 111 -15.09 -18.27 -2.52
CA ASN A 111 -15.85 -18.31 -3.76
C ASN A 111 -16.99 -19.32 -3.61
N ASN A 112 -18.22 -18.82 -3.46
CA ASN A 112 -19.41 -19.65 -3.34
C ASN A 112 -20.15 -19.83 -4.68
N GLY A 113 -19.42 -19.78 -5.79
CA GLY A 113 -19.93 -20.04 -7.13
C GLY A 113 -20.75 -18.90 -7.76
N SER A 114 -21.32 -18.00 -6.98
CA SER A 114 -22.14 -16.88 -7.46
C SER A 114 -21.81 -15.55 -6.76
N SER A 115 -21.06 -15.56 -5.69
CA SER A 115 -20.70 -14.39 -4.90
C SER A 115 -19.31 -14.57 -4.28
N TYR A 116 -18.47 -13.57 -4.45
CA TYR A 116 -17.25 -13.44 -3.68
C TYR A 116 -17.59 -12.68 -2.39
N ASN A 117 -17.61 -13.35 -1.26
CA ASN A 117 -17.73 -12.71 0.06
C ASN A 117 -16.37 -12.80 0.71
N SER A 118 -15.53 -11.78 0.53
CA SER A 118 -14.19 -11.88 1.07
C SER A 118 -13.53 -10.53 1.24
N ASN A 119 -12.93 -10.36 2.41
CA ASN A 119 -11.99 -9.28 2.65
C ASN A 119 -10.64 -9.96 2.85
N PHE A 120 -9.70 -9.68 2.00
CA PHE A 120 -8.42 -10.38 2.01
C PHE A 120 -7.26 -9.46 1.65
N GLY A 121 -6.08 -9.87 2.09
CA GLY A 121 -4.80 -9.28 1.70
C GLY A 121 -4.02 -10.24 0.84
N GLU A 122 -3.29 -9.72 -0.12
CA GLU A 122 -2.43 -10.49 -1.01
C GLU A 122 -1.07 -9.82 -1.18
N PHE A 123 -0.06 -10.65 -1.37
CA PHE A 123 1.23 -10.24 -1.87
C PHE A 123 1.59 -11.08 -3.09
N TRP A 124 2.00 -10.41 -4.16
CA TRP A 124 2.37 -11.07 -5.40
C TRP A 124 3.81 -10.75 -5.78
N ILE A 125 4.49 -11.76 -6.30
CA ILE A 125 5.74 -11.61 -7.04
C ILE A 125 5.46 -12.07 -8.46
N THR A 126 5.61 -11.16 -9.43
CA THR A 126 5.41 -11.47 -10.86
C THR A 126 6.72 -11.21 -11.60
N SER A 127 7.25 -12.22 -12.26
CA SER A 127 8.43 -12.07 -13.12
C SER A 127 8.03 -12.01 -14.59
N ASN A 128 8.92 -11.52 -15.45
CA ASN A 128 8.71 -11.47 -16.89
C ASN A 128 8.64 -12.87 -17.53
N ILE A 129 8.89 -13.92 -16.74
CA ILE A 129 8.99 -15.31 -17.20
C ILE A 129 8.12 -16.17 -16.29
N VAL A 130 6.86 -16.33 -16.66
CA VAL A 130 5.93 -17.46 -16.42
C VAL A 130 5.46 -17.75 -14.99
N ASN A 131 6.13 -17.43 -13.90
CA ASN A 131 5.67 -17.87 -12.58
C ASN A 131 5.33 -16.70 -11.66
N ALA A 132 4.03 -16.37 -11.58
CA ALA A 132 3.53 -15.51 -10.50
C ALA A 132 3.45 -16.33 -9.20
N ILE A 133 4.05 -15.82 -8.13
CA ILE A 133 3.90 -16.39 -6.78
C ILE A 133 2.91 -15.51 -6.03
N GLN A 134 1.85 -16.14 -5.55
CA GLN A 134 0.80 -15.51 -4.76
C GLN A 134 0.91 -15.95 -3.31
N TYR A 135 0.87 -14.98 -2.41
CA TYR A 135 0.63 -15.15 -0.98
C TYR A 135 -0.72 -14.51 -0.67
N THR A 136 -1.56 -15.18 0.10
CA THR A 136 -2.89 -14.68 0.46
C THR A 136 -3.20 -14.93 1.93
N THR A 137 -4.04 -14.10 2.50
CA THR A 137 -4.68 -14.38 3.79
C THR A 137 -5.56 -15.61 3.67
N THR A 138 -5.76 -16.32 4.78
CA THR A 138 -6.59 -17.52 4.87
C THR A 138 -7.54 -17.43 6.07
N ALA A 139 -8.33 -18.45 6.31
CA ALA A 139 -9.17 -18.53 7.50
C ALA A 139 -8.38 -18.49 8.83
N THR A 140 -7.10 -18.87 8.81
CA THR A 140 -6.22 -18.96 9.98
C THR A 140 -5.02 -18.00 9.93
N VAL A 141 -4.63 -17.54 8.74
CA VAL A 141 -3.57 -16.55 8.52
C VAL A 141 -4.24 -15.27 8.08
N THR A 142 -4.41 -14.33 8.98
CA THR A 142 -5.35 -13.22 8.86
C THR A 142 -4.66 -11.86 8.98
N GLY A 143 -5.44 -10.79 8.89
CA GLY A 143 -5.03 -9.43 9.11
C GLY A 143 -6.21 -8.51 9.40
N GLU A 144 -5.94 -7.22 9.38
CA GLU A 144 -6.95 -6.18 9.62
C GLU A 144 -6.77 -5.00 8.65
N LEU A 145 -7.90 -4.46 8.23
CA LEU A 145 -8.03 -3.17 7.56
C LEU A 145 -8.81 -2.23 8.48
N LYS A 146 -8.25 -1.08 8.83
CA LYS A 146 -8.95 -0.03 9.54
C LYS A 146 -9.14 1.18 8.64
N THR A 147 -10.39 1.55 8.37
CA THR A 147 -10.72 2.80 7.67
C THR A 147 -10.68 3.95 8.67
N THR A 148 -9.81 4.94 8.45
CA THR A 148 -9.70 6.14 9.30
C THR A 148 -10.44 7.34 8.73
N LYS A 149 -10.62 7.37 7.39
CA LYS A 149 -11.39 8.39 6.67
C LYS A 149 -12.13 7.80 5.49
N LEU A 150 -13.38 8.21 5.31
CA LEU A 150 -14.15 7.95 4.10
C LEU A 150 -14.98 9.18 3.74
N ASN A 151 -14.55 9.93 2.73
CA ASN A 151 -15.28 11.07 2.20
C ASN A 151 -15.71 10.77 0.77
N THR A 152 -17.00 10.46 0.59
CA THR A 152 -17.57 10.09 -0.71
C THR A 152 -17.72 11.26 -1.66
N GLN A 153 -17.83 12.50 -1.15
CA GLN A 153 -17.92 13.71 -1.98
C GLN A 153 -16.58 14.08 -2.60
N LEU A 154 -15.50 14.01 -1.81
CA LEU A 154 -14.14 14.29 -2.27
C LEU A 154 -13.43 13.04 -2.81
N LYS A 155 -14.09 11.87 -2.74
CA LYS A 155 -13.54 10.56 -3.10
C LYS A 155 -12.23 10.24 -2.39
N ILE A 156 -12.18 10.53 -1.07
CA ILE A 156 -11.02 10.26 -0.23
C ILE A 156 -11.30 9.05 0.65
N ILE A 157 -10.38 8.12 0.66
CA ILE A 157 -10.34 6.99 1.58
C ILE A 157 -8.94 6.86 2.17
N SER A 158 -8.87 6.74 3.50
CA SER A 158 -7.60 6.59 4.21
C SER A 158 -7.74 5.51 5.28
N GLY A 159 -6.65 4.86 5.59
CA GLY A 159 -6.67 3.80 6.58
C GLY A 159 -5.30 3.22 6.89
N THR A 160 -5.32 2.24 7.77
CA THR A 160 -4.16 1.42 8.12
C THR A 160 -4.47 -0.05 7.93
N PHE A 161 -3.45 -0.86 7.74
CA PHE A 161 -3.63 -2.31 7.57
C PHE A 161 -2.39 -3.08 8.02
N TRP A 162 -2.63 -4.33 8.34
CA TRP A 162 -1.60 -5.36 8.52
C TRP A 162 -2.19 -6.71 8.15
N TYR A 163 -1.37 -7.63 7.70
CA TYR A 163 -1.77 -9.02 7.53
C TYR A 163 -0.55 -9.94 7.39
N ASP A 164 -0.78 -11.21 7.69
CA ASP A 164 0.07 -12.31 7.30
C ASP A 164 -0.53 -12.97 6.05
N ALA A 165 0.31 -13.44 5.16
CA ALA A 165 -0.13 -14.18 3.98
C ALA A 165 0.81 -15.35 3.71
N ILE A 166 0.25 -16.44 3.14
CA ILE A 166 1.00 -17.66 2.81
C ILE A 166 0.80 -18.02 1.34
N ASN A 167 1.82 -18.63 0.76
CA ASN A 167 1.75 -19.22 -0.58
C ASN A 167 1.36 -20.72 -0.53
N SER A 168 1.28 -21.36 -1.70
CA SER A 168 0.97 -22.79 -1.83
C SER A 168 1.98 -23.71 -1.15
N ASP A 169 3.23 -23.26 -0.95
CA ASP A 169 4.31 -24.03 -0.33
C ASP A 169 4.35 -23.84 1.19
N GLY A 170 3.45 -23.00 1.73
CA GLY A 170 3.37 -22.67 3.15
C GLY A 170 4.38 -21.61 3.61
N GLU A 171 5.10 -20.98 2.68
CA GLU A 171 5.95 -19.85 3.02
C GLU A 171 5.11 -18.65 3.40
N LYS A 172 5.55 -17.93 4.44
CA LYS A 172 4.81 -16.78 5.00
C LYS A 172 5.51 -15.47 4.71
N VAL A 173 4.71 -14.43 4.44
CA VAL A 173 5.13 -13.04 4.44
C VAL A 173 4.34 -12.26 5.47
N GLU A 174 4.97 -11.24 6.04
CA GLU A 174 4.38 -10.37 7.04
C GLU A 174 4.29 -8.95 6.50
N ILE A 175 3.07 -8.41 6.46
CA ILE A 175 2.80 -7.02 6.13
C ILE A 175 2.43 -6.29 7.41
N ARG A 176 3.20 -5.26 7.76
CA ARG A 176 3.06 -4.50 8.99
C ARG A 176 3.07 -2.99 8.71
N GLU A 177 2.54 -2.19 9.65
CA GLU A 177 2.57 -0.73 9.60
C GLU A 177 2.00 -0.16 8.29
N GLY A 178 1.12 -0.90 7.64
CA GLY A 178 0.47 -0.49 6.39
C GLY A 178 -0.37 0.75 6.59
N ARG A 179 -0.24 1.72 5.68
CA ARG A 179 -1.01 2.97 5.68
C ARG A 179 -1.28 3.46 4.28
N PHE A 180 -2.42 4.08 4.09
CA PHE A 180 -2.80 4.69 2.81
C PHE A 180 -3.66 5.93 3.03
N ASP A 181 -3.54 6.88 2.12
CA ASP A 181 -4.36 8.10 2.02
C ASP A 181 -4.59 8.41 0.55
N MET A 182 -5.71 7.97 0.01
CA MET A 182 -5.94 7.88 -1.43
C MET A 182 -7.15 8.70 -1.87
N ARG A 183 -7.05 9.26 -3.08
CA ARG A 183 -8.23 9.59 -3.88
C ARG A 183 -8.60 8.35 -4.69
N TYR A 184 -9.78 7.79 -4.42
CA TYR A 184 -10.22 6.59 -5.12
C TYR A 184 -10.99 6.91 -6.41
N VAL A 185 -11.00 5.96 -7.33
CA VAL A 185 -11.87 5.97 -8.51
C VAL A 185 -13.09 5.08 -8.28
N ASN A 186 -14.20 5.39 -8.97
CA ASN A 186 -15.42 4.59 -8.97
C ASN A 186 -15.33 3.56 -10.08
#